data_2633ee31fdf2f3354f4ef7850fd77a9e
#
_entry.id   2633ee31fdf2f3354f4ef7850fd77a9e
#
_cell.length_a   1.000
_cell.length_b   1.000
_cell.length_c   1.000
_cell.angle_alpha   90.00
_cell.angle_beta   90.00
_cell.angle_gamma   90.00
#
_symmetry.space_group_name_H-M   'P 1'
#
loop_
_entity.id
_entity.type
_entity.pdbx_description
1 polymer ?
#
loop_
_entity_poly.entity_id
_entity_poly.type
_entity_poly.pdbx_seq_one_letter_code
_entity_poly.pdbx_strand_id
1 'polypeptide(L)'
;VKIIDLKETMYSDQTGKFPYLSSRGNRYIMVAYHTDANYNFMEPMKNRTEAQMLKAYQAIFERMKEAGLGVRKHILDNKISAEYKAAKKKNVAEHELVPPGEHRRNIAKRAIQTCKDHFVGVIAGVHESFPMHLWCRLLEAAEMQINLLRQSNITPKILAYAHVHGPHNFMHKPLAPFGCPVQAHQKPGK
;
A
#
# COMPACT_ATOMS: atom_id res chain seq x y z
N VAL A 1 -7.53 -25.77 18.08
CA VAL A 1 -7.49 -24.75 17.02
C VAL A 1 -7.30 -23.39 17.68
N LYS A 2 -6.18 -22.71 17.42
CA LYS A 2 -5.92 -21.37 17.96
C LYS A 2 -6.67 -20.37 17.07
N ILE A 3 -7.74 -19.77 17.58
CA ILE A 3 -8.44 -18.69 16.89
C ILE A 3 -7.56 -17.45 17.01
N ILE A 4 -7.06 -16.95 15.88
CA ILE A 4 -6.27 -15.71 15.82
C ILE A 4 -7.25 -14.59 15.57
N ASP A 5 -7.39 -13.67 16.53
CA ASP A 5 -8.14 -12.43 16.31
C ASP A 5 -7.36 -11.53 15.34
N LEU A 6 -7.97 -11.30 14.17
CA LEU A 6 -7.38 -10.50 13.11
C LEU A 6 -7.90 -9.06 13.07
N LYS A 7 -8.80 -8.69 14.00
CA LYS A 7 -9.37 -7.34 14.02
C LYS A 7 -8.27 -6.29 14.25
N GLU A 8 -8.41 -5.18 13.57
CA GLU A 8 -7.49 -4.03 13.67
C GLU A 8 -6.02 -4.44 13.53
N THR A 9 -5.77 -5.43 12.64
CA THR A 9 -4.41 -5.92 12.41
C THR A 9 -3.87 -5.36 11.11
N MET A 10 -2.67 -4.80 11.19
CA MET A 10 -1.88 -4.35 10.06
C MET A 10 -0.71 -5.31 9.82
N TYR A 11 -0.47 -5.64 8.58
CA TYR A 11 0.74 -6.35 8.13
C TYR A 11 1.53 -5.47 7.19
N SER A 12 2.84 -5.54 7.20
CA SER A 12 3.67 -4.83 6.23
C SER A 12 4.87 -5.64 5.77
N ASP A 13 5.27 -5.39 4.52
CA ASP A 13 6.46 -5.96 3.89
C ASP A 13 6.99 -4.97 2.84
N GLN A 14 8.19 -5.23 2.34
CA GLN A 14 8.86 -4.39 1.37
C GLN A 14 9.05 -5.14 0.05
N THR A 15 9.00 -4.42 -1.07
CA THR A 15 9.32 -4.99 -2.37
C THR A 15 10.83 -5.25 -2.51
N GLY A 16 11.21 -6.04 -3.51
CA GLY A 16 12.57 -6.02 -4.06
C GLY A 16 12.93 -4.65 -4.64
N LYS A 17 14.18 -4.50 -5.02
CA LYS A 17 14.68 -3.29 -5.68
C LYS A 17 14.12 -3.18 -7.09
N PHE A 18 13.48 -2.06 -7.40
CA PHE A 18 13.05 -1.77 -8.77
C PHE A 18 14.26 -1.53 -9.69
N PRO A 19 14.20 -2.00 -10.94
CA PRO A 19 15.31 -1.83 -11.90
C PRO A 19 15.55 -0.35 -12.21
N TYR A 20 14.50 0.45 -12.29
CA TYR A 20 14.57 1.87 -12.60
C TYR A 20 14.54 2.74 -11.33
N LEU A 21 15.47 3.69 -11.24
CA LEU A 21 15.39 4.76 -10.23
C LEU A 21 14.24 5.70 -10.62
N SER A 22 13.34 5.99 -9.68
CA SER A 22 12.28 6.95 -9.97
C SER A 22 12.81 8.39 -10.01
N SER A 23 12.07 9.29 -10.66
CA SER A 23 12.37 10.74 -10.70
C SER A 23 12.44 11.39 -9.32
N ARG A 24 11.87 10.72 -8.29
CA ARG A 24 11.91 11.13 -6.88
C ARG A 24 12.99 10.40 -6.08
N GLY A 25 13.83 9.61 -6.73
CA GLY A 25 14.90 8.84 -6.09
C GLY A 25 14.44 7.54 -5.42
N ASN A 26 13.22 7.07 -5.69
CA ASN A 26 12.69 5.85 -5.07
C ASN A 26 13.14 4.60 -5.84
N ARG A 27 13.38 3.50 -5.12
CA ARG A 27 13.73 2.17 -5.65
C ARG A 27 12.98 1.01 -5.01
N TYR A 28 12.19 1.28 -3.98
CA TYR A 28 11.45 0.27 -3.21
C TYR A 28 10.05 0.77 -2.93
N ILE A 29 9.17 -0.14 -2.57
CA ILE A 29 7.82 0.17 -2.09
C ILE A 29 7.62 -0.57 -0.77
N MET A 30 7.11 0.13 0.24
CA MET A 30 6.51 -0.50 1.41
C MET A 30 5.06 -0.79 1.09
N VAL A 31 4.64 -2.02 1.31
CA VAL A 31 3.24 -2.43 1.18
C VAL A 31 2.72 -2.76 2.57
N ALA A 32 1.59 -2.20 2.94
CA ALA A 32 0.90 -2.54 4.16
C ALA A 32 -0.53 -2.98 3.87
N TYR A 33 -0.98 -4.01 4.58
CA TYR A 33 -2.31 -4.58 4.46
C TYR A 33 -3.07 -4.43 5.78
N HIS A 34 -4.26 -3.83 5.74
CA HIS A 34 -5.15 -3.71 6.88
C HIS A 34 -6.28 -4.74 6.77
N THR A 35 -6.42 -5.59 7.79
CA THR A 35 -7.32 -6.74 7.74
C THR A 35 -8.78 -6.36 7.63
N ASP A 36 -9.27 -5.45 8.45
CA ASP A 36 -10.69 -5.10 8.52
C ASP A 36 -11.19 -4.45 7.23
N ALA A 37 -10.44 -3.46 6.74
CA ALA A 37 -10.74 -2.80 5.48
C ALA A 37 -10.44 -3.68 4.26
N ASN A 38 -9.66 -4.77 4.40
CA ASN A 38 -9.09 -5.55 3.29
C ASN A 38 -8.31 -4.67 2.29
N TYR A 39 -7.66 -3.62 2.81
CA TYR A 39 -7.06 -2.56 2.02
C TYR A 39 -5.53 -2.69 1.98
N ASN A 40 -4.96 -2.49 0.80
CA ASN A 40 -3.51 -2.43 0.59
C ASN A 40 -3.06 -0.98 0.43
N PHE A 41 -2.14 -0.55 1.27
CA PHE A 41 -1.46 0.74 1.18
C PHE A 41 -0.09 0.55 0.53
N MET A 42 0.31 1.47 -0.33
CA MET A 42 1.61 1.48 -0.98
C MET A 42 2.34 2.80 -0.72
N GLU A 43 3.60 2.73 -0.26
CA GLU A 43 4.41 3.92 -0.03
C GLU A 43 5.79 3.76 -0.66
N PRO A 44 6.22 4.65 -1.57
CA PRO A 44 7.52 4.55 -2.21
C PRO A 44 8.66 4.92 -1.27
N MET A 45 9.78 4.18 -1.37
CA MET A 45 10.97 4.40 -0.55
C MET A 45 12.22 4.53 -1.41
N LYS A 46 13.16 5.39 -0.98
CA LYS A 46 14.45 5.55 -1.65
C LYS A 46 15.37 4.34 -1.44
N ASN A 47 15.43 3.84 -0.22
CA ASN A 47 16.25 2.71 0.19
C ASN A 47 15.59 1.94 1.34
N ARG A 48 16.24 0.89 1.84
CA ARG A 48 15.78 0.07 2.96
C ARG A 48 16.46 0.42 4.29
N THR A 49 16.97 1.64 4.43
CA THR A 49 17.48 2.10 5.71
C THR A 49 16.33 2.24 6.70
N GLU A 50 16.64 2.12 7.96
CA GLU A 50 15.69 2.23 9.04
C GLU A 50 14.89 3.54 8.99
N ALA A 51 15.58 4.65 8.79
CA ALA A 51 14.95 5.97 8.68
C ALA A 51 13.93 6.04 7.53
N GLN A 52 14.23 5.44 6.37
CA GLN A 52 13.29 5.41 5.25
C GLN A 52 12.11 4.45 5.50
N MET A 53 12.37 3.31 6.14
CA MET A 53 11.31 2.38 6.53
C MET A 53 10.37 3.02 7.56
N LEU A 54 10.92 3.72 8.54
CA LEU A 54 10.15 4.44 9.55
C LEU A 54 9.30 5.55 8.92
N LYS A 55 9.88 6.33 8.01
CA LYS A 55 9.17 7.37 7.26
C LYS A 55 7.99 6.80 6.47
N ALA A 56 8.20 5.73 5.72
CA ALA A 56 7.15 5.08 4.95
C ALA A 56 6.05 4.49 5.84
N TYR A 57 6.43 3.87 6.96
CA TYR A 57 5.49 3.38 7.96
C TYR A 57 4.63 4.52 8.53
N GLN A 58 5.24 5.63 8.92
CA GLN A 58 4.52 6.78 9.47
C GLN A 58 3.54 7.36 8.46
N ALA A 59 3.93 7.50 7.19
CA ALA A 59 3.05 7.97 6.13
C ALA A 59 1.82 7.06 5.95
N ILE A 60 2.03 5.74 5.93
CA ILE A 60 0.93 4.77 5.84
C ILE A 60 0.04 4.86 7.10
N PHE A 61 0.65 4.93 8.27
CA PHE A 61 -0.08 4.96 9.54
C PHE A 61 -0.96 6.21 9.67
N GLU A 62 -0.46 7.39 9.27
CA GLU A 62 -1.25 8.63 9.25
C GLU A 62 -2.44 8.51 8.29
N ARG A 63 -2.25 7.93 7.10
CA ARG A 63 -3.34 7.67 6.15
C ARG A 63 -4.39 6.71 6.73
N MET A 64 -3.98 5.69 7.48
CA MET A 64 -4.91 4.80 8.18
C MET A 64 -5.71 5.55 9.25
N LYS A 65 -5.03 6.39 10.03
CA LYS A 65 -5.64 7.21 11.07
C LYS A 65 -6.65 8.22 10.50
N GLU A 66 -6.29 8.90 9.42
CA GLU A 66 -7.19 9.83 8.70
C GLU A 66 -8.44 9.11 8.17
N ALA A 67 -8.30 7.85 7.77
CA ALA A 67 -9.41 6.99 7.35
C ALA A 67 -10.21 6.38 8.51
N GLY A 68 -9.86 6.68 9.77
CA GLY A 68 -10.53 6.13 10.95
C GLY A 68 -10.25 4.63 11.19
N LEU A 69 -9.19 4.08 10.58
CA LEU A 69 -8.81 2.68 10.77
C LEU A 69 -8.01 2.50 12.06
N GLY A 70 -8.55 1.71 12.98
CA GLY A 70 -7.82 1.30 14.19
C GLY A 70 -6.71 0.30 13.86
N VAL A 71 -5.53 0.48 14.44
CA VAL A 71 -4.42 -0.47 14.35
C VAL A 71 -4.02 -0.89 15.76
N ARG A 72 -4.56 -2.01 16.23
CA ARG A 72 -4.21 -2.58 17.53
C ARG A 72 -2.94 -3.43 17.45
N LYS A 73 -2.76 -4.16 16.37
CA LYS A 73 -1.65 -5.09 16.17
C LYS A 73 -0.94 -4.84 14.85
N HIS A 74 0.39 -4.86 14.88
CA HIS A 74 1.21 -4.78 13.66
C HIS A 74 2.13 -6.00 13.56
N ILE A 75 2.00 -6.75 12.49
CA ILE A 75 2.78 -7.96 12.20
C ILE A 75 3.78 -7.68 11.08
N LEU A 76 5.02 -8.04 11.30
CA LEU A 76 6.16 -7.77 10.42
C LEU A 76 6.96 -9.05 10.17
N ASP A 77 7.46 -9.20 8.94
CA ASP A 77 8.24 -10.37 8.52
C ASP A 77 9.77 -10.24 8.78
N ASN A 78 10.29 -9.08 9.21
CA ASN A 78 11.72 -8.81 9.28
C ASN A 78 12.20 -8.37 10.67
N LYS A 79 13.51 -8.62 10.93
CA LYS A 79 14.24 -8.07 12.08
C LYS A 79 14.14 -6.54 12.07
N ILE A 80 13.69 -5.99 13.17
CA ILE A 80 13.47 -4.55 13.33
C ILE A 80 14.41 -4.05 14.39
N SER A 81 14.96 -2.84 14.20
CA SER A 81 15.78 -2.16 15.19
C SER A 81 14.99 -1.68 16.40
N ALA A 82 15.72 -1.29 17.46
CA ALA A 82 15.17 -0.76 18.68
C ALA A 82 14.42 0.56 18.46
N GLU A 83 14.93 1.45 17.58
CA GLU A 83 14.33 2.75 17.29
C GLU A 83 13.00 2.62 16.54
N TYR A 84 12.93 1.72 15.57
CA TYR A 84 11.70 1.41 14.87
C TYR A 84 10.65 0.78 15.80
N LYS A 85 11.08 -0.05 16.77
CA LYS A 85 10.21 -0.57 17.84
C LYS A 85 9.69 0.53 18.76
N ALA A 86 10.54 1.49 19.13
CA ALA A 86 10.17 2.60 20.01
C ALA A 86 9.14 3.54 19.35
N ALA A 87 9.36 3.90 18.07
CA ALA A 87 8.42 4.72 17.32
C ALA A 87 7.06 4.05 17.14
N LYS A 88 7.03 2.72 17.01
CA LYS A 88 5.80 1.93 16.91
C LYS A 88 5.06 1.83 18.22
N LYS A 89 5.75 1.63 19.37
CA LYS A 89 5.12 1.59 20.69
C LYS A 89 4.25 2.81 20.98
N LYS A 90 4.56 3.93 20.34
CA LYS A 90 3.80 5.16 20.47
C LYS A 90 2.45 5.12 19.72
N ASN A 91 2.33 4.31 18.68
CA ASN A 91 1.22 4.33 17.75
C ASN A 91 0.36 3.06 17.76
N VAL A 92 0.91 1.91 18.20
CA VAL A 92 0.24 0.60 18.15
C VAL A 92 0.46 -0.14 19.46
N ALA A 93 -0.60 -0.73 20.01
CA ALA A 93 -0.56 -1.36 21.33
C ALA A 93 0.25 -2.68 21.35
N GLU A 94 0.20 -3.46 20.28
CA GLU A 94 0.83 -4.78 20.19
C GLU A 94 1.69 -4.93 18.93
N HIS A 95 2.89 -5.48 19.09
CA HIS A 95 3.79 -5.83 17.99
C HIS A 95 4.11 -7.31 18.04
N GLU A 96 3.91 -8.00 16.93
CA GLU A 96 4.31 -9.39 16.78
C GLU A 96 5.28 -9.51 15.60
N LEU A 97 6.43 -10.14 15.88
CA LEU A 97 7.35 -10.57 14.84
C LEU A 97 6.97 -12.00 14.45
N VAL A 98 6.83 -12.26 13.16
CA VAL A 98 6.64 -13.62 12.66
C VAL A 98 7.96 -14.39 12.88
N PRO A 99 7.94 -15.52 13.61
CA PRO A 99 9.14 -16.32 13.79
C PRO A 99 9.72 -16.77 12.45
N PRO A 100 11.06 -16.87 12.34
CA PRO A 100 11.70 -17.43 11.15
C PRO A 100 11.15 -18.83 10.85
N GLY A 101 10.72 -19.07 9.60
CA GLY A 101 10.17 -20.36 9.16
C GLY A 101 8.65 -20.50 9.22
N GLU A 102 7.92 -19.63 9.92
CA GLU A 102 6.44 -19.68 9.97
C GLU A 102 5.74 -18.83 8.86
N HIS A 103 6.34 -18.76 7.68
CA HIS A 103 5.84 -17.94 6.56
C HIS A 103 4.41 -18.28 6.10
N ARG A 104 3.89 -19.47 6.44
CA ARG A 104 2.52 -19.89 6.10
C ARG A 104 1.43 -19.21 6.94
N ARG A 105 1.78 -18.63 8.09
CA ARG A 105 0.83 -17.93 8.99
C ARG A 105 0.52 -16.51 8.55
N ASN A 106 1.25 -15.98 7.58
CA ASN A 106 1.05 -14.61 7.14
C ASN A 106 -0.07 -14.54 6.09
N ILE A 107 -1.32 -14.43 6.57
CA ILE A 107 -2.50 -14.20 5.71
C ILE A 107 -2.28 -13.00 4.79
N ALA A 108 -1.61 -11.98 5.28
CA ALA A 108 -1.29 -10.79 4.53
C ALA A 108 -0.20 -10.99 3.49
N LYS A 109 0.67 -11.99 3.63
CA LYS A 109 1.71 -12.24 2.62
C LYS A 109 1.13 -12.43 1.23
N ARG A 110 0.00 -13.13 1.13
CA ARG A 110 -0.74 -13.30 -0.13
C ARG A 110 -1.33 -11.98 -0.62
N ALA A 111 -1.94 -11.18 0.26
CA ALA A 111 -2.47 -9.87 -0.09
C ALA A 111 -1.37 -8.91 -0.57
N ILE A 112 -0.23 -8.90 0.12
CA ILE A 112 0.95 -8.12 -0.24
C ILE A 112 1.56 -8.61 -1.57
N GLN A 113 1.64 -9.94 -1.79
CA GLN A 113 2.10 -10.50 -3.06
C GLN A 113 1.17 -10.09 -4.20
N THR A 114 -0.15 -10.24 -4.03
CA THR A 114 -1.14 -9.80 -5.02
C THR A 114 -1.00 -8.31 -5.36
N CYS A 115 -0.72 -7.48 -4.36
CA CYS A 115 -0.46 -6.05 -4.53
C CYS A 115 0.79 -5.80 -5.38
N LYS A 116 1.88 -6.52 -5.10
CA LYS A 116 3.13 -6.45 -5.90
C LYS A 116 2.89 -6.88 -7.35
N ASP A 117 2.20 -8.01 -7.54
CA ASP A 117 1.90 -8.56 -8.86
C ASP A 117 0.98 -7.62 -9.67
N HIS A 118 -0.03 -7.05 -9.01
CA HIS A 118 -0.88 -6.03 -9.61
C HIS A 118 -0.07 -4.82 -10.10
N PHE A 119 0.84 -4.31 -9.28
CA PHE A 119 1.68 -3.18 -9.67
C PHE A 119 2.64 -3.51 -10.82
N VAL A 120 3.19 -4.72 -10.84
CA VAL A 120 3.98 -5.22 -11.99
C VAL A 120 3.11 -5.26 -13.25
N GLY A 121 1.87 -5.75 -13.14
CA GLY A 121 0.91 -5.75 -14.25
C GLY A 121 0.58 -4.33 -14.74
N VAL A 122 0.40 -3.39 -13.81
CA VAL A 122 0.20 -1.97 -14.15
C VAL A 122 1.38 -1.41 -14.95
N ILE A 123 2.62 -1.67 -14.50
CA ILE A 123 3.83 -1.22 -15.21
C ILE A 123 3.96 -1.88 -16.58
N ALA A 124 3.63 -3.17 -16.70
CA ALA A 124 3.68 -3.89 -17.97
C ALA A 124 2.61 -3.40 -18.96
N GLY A 125 1.50 -2.87 -18.47
CA GLY A 125 0.39 -2.38 -19.28
C GLY A 125 0.45 -0.89 -19.64
N VAL A 126 1.49 -0.14 -19.23
CA VAL A 126 1.62 1.27 -19.61
C VAL A 126 2.01 1.40 -21.08
N HIS A 127 1.65 2.54 -21.69
CA HIS A 127 2.04 2.83 -23.07
C HIS A 127 3.57 2.80 -23.23
N GLU A 128 4.06 2.32 -24.38
CA GLU A 128 5.50 2.13 -24.65
C GLU A 128 6.33 3.43 -24.49
N SER A 129 5.72 4.60 -24.76
CA SER A 129 6.36 5.90 -24.58
C SER A 129 6.38 6.38 -23.13
N PHE A 130 5.82 5.62 -22.18
CA PHE A 130 5.79 6.01 -20.77
C PHE A 130 7.20 6.05 -20.18
N PRO A 131 7.64 7.19 -19.64
CA PRO A 131 8.99 7.31 -19.09
C PRO A 131 9.10 6.51 -17.78
N MET A 132 9.78 5.37 -17.82
CA MET A 132 9.86 4.41 -16.70
C MET A 132 10.37 5.00 -15.38
N HIS A 133 11.12 6.10 -15.42
CA HIS A 133 11.52 6.82 -14.20
C HIS A 133 10.35 7.50 -13.47
N LEU A 134 9.16 7.57 -14.08
CA LEU A 134 7.94 8.07 -13.43
C LEU A 134 7.10 6.98 -12.74
N TRP A 135 7.57 5.74 -12.68
CA TRP A 135 6.82 4.61 -12.15
C TRP A 135 6.20 4.86 -10.76
N CYS A 136 6.88 5.61 -9.89
CA CYS A 136 6.37 5.91 -8.55
C CYS A 136 5.12 6.81 -8.54
N ARG A 137 4.80 7.48 -9.66
CA ARG A 137 3.57 8.25 -9.82
C ARG A 137 2.37 7.38 -10.15
N LEU A 138 2.59 6.15 -10.60
CA LEU A 138 1.53 5.17 -10.86
C LEU A 138 1.04 4.49 -9.58
N LEU A 139 1.78 4.59 -8.47
CA LEU A 139 1.46 3.86 -7.23
C LEU A 139 0.10 4.21 -6.67
N GLU A 140 -0.25 5.50 -6.62
CA GLU A 140 -1.54 5.96 -6.10
C GLU A 140 -2.72 5.38 -6.91
N ALA A 141 -2.59 5.40 -8.23
CA ALA A 141 -3.62 4.87 -9.10
C ALA A 141 -3.68 3.34 -9.06
N ALA A 142 -2.54 2.64 -8.95
CA ALA A 142 -2.49 1.19 -8.77
C ALA A 142 -3.07 0.77 -7.42
N GLU A 143 -2.78 1.51 -6.35
CA GLU A 143 -3.37 1.31 -5.03
C GLU A 143 -4.90 1.47 -5.09
N MET A 144 -5.39 2.52 -5.74
CA MET A 144 -6.81 2.75 -5.94
C MET A 144 -7.46 1.56 -6.66
N GLN A 145 -6.89 1.14 -7.80
CA GLN A 145 -7.45 0.06 -8.61
C GLN A 145 -7.56 -1.26 -7.85
N ILE A 146 -6.47 -1.70 -7.18
CA ILE A 146 -6.50 -2.98 -6.47
C ILE A 146 -7.54 -2.98 -5.35
N ASN A 147 -7.76 -1.85 -4.70
CA ASN A 147 -8.73 -1.73 -3.61
C ASN A 147 -10.17 -1.51 -4.09
N LEU A 148 -10.37 -1.08 -5.34
CA LEU A 148 -11.67 -1.11 -6.01
C LEU A 148 -12.10 -2.53 -6.44
N LEU A 149 -11.17 -3.47 -6.55
CA LEU A 149 -11.42 -4.87 -6.90
C LEU A 149 -11.66 -5.78 -5.69
N ARG A 150 -11.65 -5.24 -4.48
CA ARG A 150 -11.76 -6.00 -3.23
C ARG A 150 -12.92 -5.48 -2.38
N GLN A 151 -13.53 -6.38 -1.62
CA GLN A 151 -14.54 -6.03 -0.63
C GLN A 151 -13.90 -5.86 0.74
N SER A 152 -14.45 -4.99 1.58
CA SER A 152 -14.09 -4.89 3.00
C SER A 152 -14.41 -6.19 3.74
N ASN A 153 -13.54 -6.64 4.64
CA ASN A 153 -13.77 -7.88 5.40
C ASN A 153 -14.84 -7.70 6.49
N ILE A 154 -14.91 -6.52 7.12
CA ILE A 154 -15.90 -6.27 8.18
C ILE A 154 -17.23 -5.75 7.61
N THR A 155 -17.23 -5.19 6.41
CA THR A 155 -18.44 -4.72 5.74
C THR A 155 -18.45 -5.17 4.27
N PRO A 156 -18.73 -6.47 3.99
CA PRO A 156 -18.60 -7.03 2.64
C PRO A 156 -19.52 -6.42 1.58
N LYS A 157 -20.45 -5.56 1.98
CA LYS A 157 -21.35 -4.83 1.06
C LYS A 157 -20.67 -3.64 0.39
N ILE A 158 -19.49 -3.21 0.87
CA ILE A 158 -18.74 -2.10 0.32
C ILE A 158 -17.35 -2.55 -0.14
N LEU A 159 -16.80 -1.82 -1.09
CA LEU A 159 -15.44 -2.06 -1.57
C LEU A 159 -14.42 -1.62 -0.52
N ALA A 160 -13.24 -2.25 -0.51
CA ALA A 160 -12.14 -1.86 0.35
C ALA A 160 -11.76 -0.36 0.15
N TYR A 161 -11.78 0.10 -1.10
CA TYR A 161 -11.59 1.52 -1.41
C TYR A 161 -12.65 2.39 -0.72
N ALA A 162 -13.92 2.02 -0.82
CA ALA A 162 -15.02 2.80 -0.24
C ALA A 162 -14.98 2.81 1.30
N HIS A 163 -14.43 1.78 1.93
CA HIS A 163 -14.23 1.73 3.37
C HIS A 163 -13.25 2.81 3.86
N VAL A 164 -12.25 3.15 3.05
CA VAL A 164 -11.17 4.09 3.41
C VAL A 164 -11.45 5.51 2.91
N HIS A 165 -11.98 5.63 1.69
CA HIS A 165 -12.09 6.93 0.98
C HIS A 165 -13.54 7.35 0.68
N GLY A 166 -14.52 6.52 1.04
CA GLY A 166 -15.89 6.70 0.58
C GLY A 166 -16.09 6.17 -0.85
N PRO A 167 -17.34 6.21 -1.37
CA PRO A 167 -17.67 5.68 -2.70
C PRO A 167 -16.90 6.36 -3.82
N HIS A 168 -16.31 5.57 -4.73
CA HIS A 168 -15.62 6.11 -5.90
C HIS A 168 -16.65 6.60 -6.94
N ASN A 169 -16.48 7.82 -7.40
CA ASN A 169 -17.34 8.40 -8.44
C ASN A 169 -16.69 8.23 -9.81
N PHE A 170 -17.05 7.17 -10.54
CA PHE A 170 -16.52 6.86 -11.86
C PHE A 170 -16.88 7.90 -12.93
N MET A 171 -17.93 8.69 -12.74
CA MET A 171 -18.30 9.77 -13.67
C MET A 171 -17.36 10.97 -13.57
N HIS A 172 -16.92 11.30 -12.34
CA HIS A 172 -15.99 12.40 -12.12
C HIS A 172 -14.52 11.98 -12.25
N LYS A 173 -14.23 10.72 -11.94
CA LYS A 173 -12.88 10.15 -12.00
C LYS A 173 -12.91 8.83 -12.77
N PRO A 174 -13.05 8.88 -14.12
CA PRO A 174 -13.08 7.66 -14.91
C PRO A 174 -11.73 6.94 -14.84
N LEU A 175 -11.78 5.62 -14.88
CA LEU A 175 -10.58 4.80 -14.97
C LEU A 175 -10.11 4.81 -16.42
N ALA A 176 -8.83 5.10 -16.63
CA ALA A 176 -8.17 5.05 -17.92
C ALA A 176 -6.93 4.14 -17.83
N PRO A 177 -6.46 3.58 -18.95
CA PRO A 177 -5.19 2.87 -19.00
C PRO A 177 -4.06 3.77 -18.49
N PHE A 178 -3.20 3.22 -17.66
CA PHE A 178 -2.09 4.00 -17.10
C PHE A 178 -1.08 4.41 -18.17
N GLY A 179 -0.59 5.65 -18.05
CA GLY A 179 0.37 6.19 -19.00
C GLY A 179 -0.19 6.48 -20.39
N CYS A 180 -1.51 6.39 -20.61
CA CYS A 180 -2.10 6.77 -21.87
C CYS A 180 -1.92 8.29 -22.13
N PRO A 181 -1.75 8.71 -23.37
CA PRO A 181 -1.75 10.12 -23.75
C PRO A 181 -3.08 10.78 -23.37
N VAL A 182 -3.04 12.01 -22.90
CA VAL A 182 -4.23 12.80 -22.59
C VAL A 182 -4.21 14.10 -23.35
N GLN A 183 -5.38 14.54 -23.81
CA GLN A 183 -5.56 15.86 -24.36
C GLN A 183 -6.13 16.80 -23.28
N ALA A 184 -5.42 17.84 -22.95
CA ALA A 184 -5.88 18.85 -22.01
C ALA A 184 -6.40 20.07 -22.79
N HIS A 185 -7.67 20.43 -22.58
CA HIS A 185 -8.23 21.66 -23.11
C HIS A 185 -7.76 22.85 -22.25
N GLN A 186 -6.88 23.70 -22.80
CA GLN A 186 -6.56 24.98 -22.19
C GLN A 186 -7.61 26.01 -22.63
N LYS A 187 -8.29 26.63 -21.66
CA LYS A 187 -9.10 27.82 -21.98
C LYS A 187 -8.16 28.91 -22.45
N PRO A 188 -8.46 29.61 -23.58
CA PRO A 188 -7.70 30.77 -23.95
C PRO A 188 -7.66 31.75 -22.78
N GLY A 189 -6.48 32.21 -22.41
CA GLY A 189 -6.33 33.25 -21.39
C GLY A 189 -7.14 34.49 -21.80
N LYS A 190 -7.86 35.06 -20.84
CA LYS A 190 -8.47 36.37 -20.99
C LYS A 190 -7.40 37.43 -21.02
#